data_5eacf00945aac6ba5b790b1a834c3c60
#
_entry.id   5eacf00945aac6ba5b790b1a834c3c60
#
_cell.length_a   1.000
_cell.length_b   1.000
_cell.length_c   1.000
_cell.angle_alpha   90.00
_cell.angle_beta   90.00
_cell.angle_gamma   90.00
#
_symmetry.space_group_name_H-M   'P 1'
#
loop_
_entity.id
_entity.type
_entity.pdbx_description
1 polymer ?
#
loop_
_entity_poly.entity_id
_entity_poly.type
_entity_poly.pdbx_seq_one_letter_code
_entity_poly.pdbx_strand_id
1 'polypeptide(L)'
;VPPHLSDWQLPPGWQWGDGGYYANHRHAQEIIDSLGRSLALVTAPEPQYHTWLFNEARALAHRNHPAIPTTYHFWQQHQGSRRGPGYLRRWVTGETVGARVRRLGTETVPYMLRVLRATGSAIAYLHDAGQSHGAISPDTIYVTPTGRVWVLGWQWALPTNEIPSGVRPDPMYTPTPSEWGPLAWTPTPESDQWQLAASCFAILSGELPPRSEVPPVRWVRPDCPANVAELLDRALSPNVSDRFHSVASLLRAVEKMTGSGTPGLGGVEIASGEMPAVSEEDRLRWATGDDYEVLSALGAGTFGSVWRVRDLTLQREVALKMLHPMVAKSDQAVARFRREAQMAARLQHPAIVPIYDWDSKGGVHWYIMELEEEGSVADLVRRNGPRPLAEVAPQIESVLDGLAAAHETGIIHRDLKPENILIDRYRRWRIADFGIATAMGEEWAGTSGTPAFAPPEQLLGEQQGVAADLFAVAAIAYFAMHGAPPFPGSDGRAILAAQLAGRFDVSMFPAPMAEWLRKGLSADPDARFGDAMAMQREWRRAARTVLADERQVPIGSRVRGAINSLLGKTRISGIDTPAVRRTHD
;
A
#
# COMPACT_ATOMS: atom_id res chain seq x y z
N VAL A 1 28.13 -18.08 -6.53
CA VAL A 1 26.95 -18.86 -6.12
C VAL A 1 27.41 -20.00 -5.22
N PRO A 2 26.83 -20.18 -4.02
CA PRO A 2 27.17 -21.28 -3.14
C PRO A 2 26.99 -22.65 -3.83
N PRO A 3 27.84 -23.65 -3.56
CA PRO A 3 27.81 -24.94 -4.27
C PRO A 3 26.44 -25.65 -4.21
N HIS A 4 25.70 -25.51 -3.12
CA HIS A 4 24.38 -26.13 -2.95
C HIS A 4 23.26 -25.41 -3.77
N LEU A 5 23.54 -24.24 -4.34
CA LEU A 5 22.64 -23.51 -5.25
C LEU A 5 23.03 -23.66 -6.72
N SER A 6 24.17 -24.35 -7.03
CA SER A 6 24.63 -24.56 -8.41
C SER A 6 23.58 -25.18 -9.31
N ASP A 7 22.74 -26.00 -8.72
CA ASP A 7 21.67 -26.67 -9.44
C ASP A 7 20.36 -25.88 -9.55
N TRP A 8 20.20 -24.73 -8.93
CA TRP A 8 19.00 -23.89 -9.04
C TRP A 8 19.00 -23.16 -10.39
N GLN A 9 18.01 -23.47 -11.22
CA GLN A 9 17.79 -22.74 -12.47
C GLN A 9 16.87 -21.56 -12.16
N LEU A 10 17.39 -20.36 -12.35
CA LEU A 10 16.58 -19.16 -12.24
C LEU A 10 15.63 -19.06 -13.45
N PRO A 11 14.45 -18.41 -13.28
CA PRO A 11 13.57 -18.12 -14.40
C PRO A 11 14.28 -17.30 -15.49
N PRO A 12 13.82 -17.35 -16.76
CA PRO A 12 14.39 -16.55 -17.83
C PRO A 12 14.43 -15.06 -17.47
N GLY A 13 15.58 -14.42 -17.71
CA GLY A 13 15.80 -13.00 -17.40
C GLY A 13 16.17 -12.69 -15.96
N TRP A 14 16.23 -13.69 -15.08
CA TRP A 14 16.72 -13.53 -13.72
C TRP A 14 18.22 -13.79 -13.62
N GLN A 15 18.88 -13.13 -12.68
CA GLN A 15 20.33 -13.23 -12.50
C GLN A 15 20.68 -13.45 -11.02
N TRP A 16 21.83 -14.10 -10.77
CA TRP A 16 22.40 -14.16 -9.44
C TRP A 16 22.99 -12.80 -9.07
N GLY A 17 22.65 -12.27 -7.90
CA GLY A 17 23.29 -11.09 -7.33
C GLY A 17 24.56 -11.47 -6.57
N ASP A 18 25.34 -10.44 -6.21
CA ASP A 18 26.61 -10.63 -5.49
C ASP A 18 26.41 -10.81 -3.97
N GLY A 19 25.24 -10.43 -3.45
CA GLY A 19 24.92 -10.51 -2.03
C GLY A 19 24.56 -11.93 -1.58
N GLY A 20 25.07 -12.33 -0.43
CA GLY A 20 24.71 -13.60 0.20
C GLY A 20 25.13 -13.65 1.65
N TYR A 21 24.37 -14.34 2.48
CA TYR A 21 24.74 -14.59 3.86
C TYR A 21 24.23 -15.96 4.34
N TYR A 22 24.92 -16.49 5.35
CA TYR A 22 24.51 -17.69 6.07
C TYR A 22 24.24 -17.33 7.53
N ALA A 23 23.04 -17.62 8.00
CA ALA A 23 22.66 -17.41 9.38
C ALA A 23 21.65 -18.47 9.82
N ASN A 24 21.78 -18.96 11.04
CA ASN A 24 20.83 -19.91 11.64
C ASN A 24 20.51 -21.10 10.71
N HIS A 25 21.53 -21.73 10.14
CA HIS A 25 21.44 -22.89 9.24
C HIS A 25 20.65 -22.64 7.92
N ARG A 26 20.57 -21.39 7.48
CA ARG A 26 19.94 -20.99 6.24
C ARG A 26 20.88 -20.15 5.39
N HIS A 27 20.81 -20.36 4.11
CA HIS A 27 21.44 -19.49 3.13
C HIS A 27 20.41 -18.53 2.57
N ALA A 28 20.74 -17.26 2.52
CA ALA A 28 20.04 -16.26 1.76
C ALA A 28 20.98 -15.77 0.65
N GLN A 29 20.63 -16.01 -0.60
CA GLN A 29 21.37 -15.55 -1.77
C GLN A 29 20.56 -14.48 -2.48
N GLU A 30 21.21 -13.37 -2.80
CA GLU A 30 20.60 -12.35 -3.63
C GLU A 30 20.36 -12.88 -5.04
N ILE A 31 19.19 -12.59 -5.57
CA ILE A 31 18.84 -12.77 -6.96
C ILE A 31 18.21 -11.48 -7.47
N ILE A 32 18.44 -11.18 -8.74
CA ILE A 32 17.89 -10.02 -9.41
C ILE A 32 16.86 -10.55 -10.41
N ASP A 33 15.61 -10.13 -10.27
CA ASP A 33 14.55 -10.57 -11.18
C ASP A 33 14.59 -9.84 -12.53
N SER A 34 13.71 -10.21 -13.46
CA SER A 34 13.64 -9.60 -14.79
C SER A 34 13.24 -8.11 -14.78
N LEU A 35 12.80 -7.59 -13.64
CA LEU A 35 12.47 -6.18 -13.43
C LEU A 35 13.61 -5.41 -12.73
N GLY A 36 14.75 -6.07 -12.48
CA GLY A 36 15.89 -5.49 -11.78
C GLY A 36 15.72 -5.39 -10.25
N ARG A 37 14.72 -6.08 -9.66
CA ARG A 37 14.50 -6.06 -8.20
C ARG A 37 15.40 -7.06 -7.50
N SER A 38 16.07 -6.63 -6.44
CA SER A 38 16.83 -7.52 -5.56
C SER A 38 15.90 -8.30 -4.63
N LEU A 39 15.97 -9.61 -4.71
CA LEU A 39 15.22 -10.57 -3.90
C LEU A 39 16.20 -11.48 -3.16
N ALA A 40 15.79 -12.06 -2.05
CA ALA A 40 16.52 -13.10 -1.34
C ALA A 40 15.90 -14.45 -1.63
N LEU A 41 16.68 -15.37 -2.23
CA LEU A 41 16.37 -16.79 -2.26
C LEU A 41 16.89 -17.39 -0.95
N VAL A 42 15.98 -17.78 -0.06
CA VAL A 42 16.31 -18.38 1.23
C VAL A 42 16.12 -19.90 1.14
N THR A 43 17.16 -20.64 1.49
CA THR A 43 17.19 -22.12 1.45
C THR A 43 17.81 -22.68 2.72
N ALA A 44 17.47 -23.91 3.07
CA ALA A 44 18.14 -24.69 4.11
C ALA A 44 18.81 -25.92 3.47
N PRO A 45 20.16 -25.97 3.44
CA PRO A 45 20.88 -27.08 2.81
C PRO A 45 20.63 -28.43 3.48
N GLU A 46 20.40 -28.43 4.80
CA GLU A 46 20.27 -29.63 5.59
C GLU A 46 18.80 -29.98 5.86
N PRO A 47 18.34 -31.21 5.58
CA PRO A 47 16.94 -31.61 5.70
C PRO A 47 16.30 -31.36 7.06
N GLN A 48 17.07 -31.45 8.13
CA GLN A 48 16.59 -31.22 9.51
C GLN A 48 16.07 -29.81 9.75
N TYR A 49 16.46 -28.84 8.91
CA TYR A 49 16.02 -27.44 9.01
C TYR A 49 14.91 -27.08 8.03
N HIS A 50 14.42 -28.01 7.21
CA HIS A 50 13.36 -27.76 6.24
C HIS A 50 12.05 -27.32 6.90
N THR A 51 11.71 -27.90 8.06
CA THR A 51 10.51 -27.50 8.83
C THR A 51 10.61 -26.05 9.30
N TRP A 52 11.80 -25.60 9.72
CA TRP A 52 12.03 -24.22 10.14
C TRP A 52 11.88 -23.25 8.98
N LEU A 53 12.41 -23.60 7.82
CA LEU A 53 12.29 -22.80 6.62
C LEU A 53 10.82 -22.65 6.20
N PHE A 54 10.05 -23.74 6.29
CA PHE A 54 8.62 -23.73 6.03
C PHE A 54 7.86 -22.84 7.03
N ASN A 55 8.15 -22.96 8.33
CA ASN A 55 7.54 -22.14 9.37
C ASN A 55 7.85 -20.64 9.15
N GLU A 56 9.08 -20.31 8.82
CA GLU A 56 9.49 -18.95 8.51
C GLU A 56 8.74 -18.40 7.30
N ALA A 57 8.69 -19.14 6.19
CA ALA A 57 7.97 -18.74 4.99
C ALA A 57 6.47 -18.54 5.28
N ARG A 58 5.86 -19.44 6.06
CA ARG A 58 4.45 -19.37 6.47
C ARG A 58 4.20 -18.17 7.38
N ALA A 59 5.09 -17.92 8.35
CA ALA A 59 4.97 -16.78 9.25
C ALA A 59 5.04 -15.45 8.50
N LEU A 60 5.85 -15.36 7.46
CA LEU A 60 6.04 -14.17 6.64
C LEU A 60 4.97 -13.99 5.55
N ALA A 61 4.39 -15.09 5.02
CA ALA A 61 3.56 -15.09 3.81
C ALA A 61 2.32 -14.20 3.88
N HIS A 62 1.76 -14.00 5.07
CA HIS A 62 0.55 -13.22 5.31
C HIS A 62 0.82 -11.95 6.11
N ARG A 63 2.08 -11.48 6.17
CA ARG A 63 2.50 -10.33 6.96
C ARG A 63 2.79 -9.14 6.07
N ASN A 64 2.13 -8.03 6.38
CA ASN A 64 2.41 -6.75 5.76
C ASN A 64 2.71 -5.73 6.87
N HIS A 65 3.99 -5.54 7.15
CA HIS A 65 4.47 -4.62 8.17
C HIS A 65 5.79 -3.98 7.70
N PRO A 66 6.04 -2.67 7.92
CA PRO A 66 7.23 -1.97 7.42
C PRO A 66 8.57 -2.59 7.81
N ALA A 67 8.64 -3.21 8.99
CA ALA A 67 9.85 -3.87 9.48
C ALA A 67 9.90 -5.38 9.20
N ILE A 68 8.94 -5.93 8.43
CA ILE A 68 8.91 -7.35 8.05
C ILE A 68 9.11 -7.46 6.53
N PRO A 69 10.13 -8.22 6.05
CA PRO A 69 10.34 -8.34 4.60
C PRO A 69 9.22 -9.13 3.94
N THR A 70 8.68 -8.57 2.86
CA THR A 70 7.64 -9.22 2.05
C THR A 70 8.13 -10.54 1.48
N THR A 71 7.32 -11.59 1.62
CA THR A 71 7.56 -12.90 1.01
C THR A 71 6.75 -13.01 -0.29
N TYR A 72 7.40 -13.46 -1.35
CA TYR A 72 6.82 -13.48 -2.69
C TYR A 72 6.42 -14.88 -3.14
N HIS A 73 7.19 -15.91 -2.76
CA HIS A 73 6.93 -17.28 -3.21
C HIS A 73 7.60 -18.30 -2.28
N PHE A 74 7.01 -19.52 -2.20
CA PHE A 74 7.57 -20.65 -1.47
C PHE A 74 7.48 -21.92 -2.32
N TRP A 75 8.54 -22.72 -2.32
CA TRP A 75 8.59 -24.06 -2.96
C TRP A 75 8.78 -25.11 -1.89
N GLN A 76 7.90 -26.09 -1.83
CA GLN A 76 8.10 -27.28 -0.98
C GLN A 76 9.19 -28.21 -1.51
N GLN A 77 9.21 -28.39 -2.83
CA GLN A 77 10.21 -29.16 -3.55
C GLN A 77 10.24 -28.69 -4.99
N HIS A 78 11.42 -28.50 -5.57
CA HIS A 78 11.51 -28.14 -6.98
C HIS A 78 11.27 -29.40 -7.81
N GLN A 79 10.30 -29.40 -8.73
CA GLN A 79 10.01 -30.54 -9.61
C GLN A 79 11.27 -30.98 -10.36
N GLY A 80 11.64 -32.28 -10.22
CA GLY A 80 12.76 -32.90 -10.93
C GLY A 80 14.14 -32.70 -10.32
N SER A 81 14.28 -32.08 -9.13
CA SER A 81 15.58 -31.92 -8.48
C SER A 81 15.64 -32.55 -7.08
N ARG A 82 16.86 -32.94 -6.66
CA ARG A 82 17.16 -33.41 -5.29
C ARG A 82 17.17 -32.26 -4.26
N ARG A 83 16.53 -31.13 -4.58
CA ARG A 83 16.62 -29.86 -3.84
C ARG A 83 15.57 -29.78 -2.77
N GLY A 84 15.98 -29.26 -1.64
CA GLY A 84 15.11 -28.94 -0.53
C GLY A 84 14.19 -27.73 -0.81
N PRO A 85 13.33 -27.40 0.17
CA PRO A 85 12.45 -26.23 0.09
C PRO A 85 13.23 -24.93 0.04
N GLY A 86 12.60 -23.90 -0.53
CA GLY A 86 13.12 -22.54 -0.57
C GLY A 86 11.99 -21.53 -0.65
N TYR A 87 12.26 -20.28 -0.29
CA TYR A 87 11.31 -19.20 -0.48
C TYR A 87 12.00 -17.92 -0.95
N LEU A 88 11.22 -17.07 -1.62
CA LEU A 88 11.63 -15.75 -2.04
C LEU A 88 11.04 -14.71 -1.10
N ARG A 89 11.89 -13.81 -0.64
CA ARG A 89 11.47 -12.60 0.04
C ARG A 89 12.23 -11.37 -0.46
N ARG A 90 11.83 -10.20 -0.03
CA ARG A 90 12.60 -8.97 -0.27
C ARG A 90 14.04 -9.14 0.21
N TRP A 91 15.00 -8.70 -0.61
CA TRP A 91 16.39 -8.59 -0.18
C TRP A 91 16.51 -7.49 0.88
N VAL A 92 17.19 -7.77 1.97
CA VAL A 92 17.43 -6.82 3.05
C VAL A 92 18.90 -6.40 2.99
N THR A 93 19.12 -5.12 2.70
CA THR A 93 20.45 -4.48 2.77
C THR A 93 20.71 -3.95 4.17
N GLY A 94 21.97 -3.81 4.56
CA GLY A 94 22.36 -3.26 5.86
C GLY A 94 23.18 -4.23 6.70
N GLU A 95 23.41 -3.85 7.93
CA GLU A 95 24.12 -4.68 8.92
C GLU A 95 23.17 -5.07 10.07
N THR A 96 23.45 -6.20 10.73
CA THR A 96 22.73 -6.52 11.95
C THR A 96 23.12 -5.56 13.08
N VAL A 97 22.19 -5.32 13.99
CA VAL A 97 22.46 -4.56 15.22
C VAL A 97 23.64 -5.17 15.97
N GLY A 98 23.71 -6.51 16.02
CA GLY A 98 24.84 -7.23 16.64
C GLY A 98 26.19 -6.98 15.96
N ALA A 99 26.24 -7.02 14.61
CA ALA A 99 27.44 -6.68 13.87
C ALA A 99 27.87 -5.24 14.12
N ARG A 100 26.90 -4.32 14.14
CA ARG A 100 27.14 -2.91 14.41
C ARG A 100 27.69 -2.68 15.83
N VAL A 101 27.09 -3.29 16.83
CA VAL A 101 27.55 -3.23 18.23
C VAL A 101 28.96 -3.82 18.36
N ARG A 102 29.23 -4.97 17.75
CA ARG A 102 30.59 -5.55 17.77
C ARG A 102 31.64 -4.63 17.12
N ARG A 103 31.25 -3.86 16.11
CA ARG A 103 32.17 -2.94 15.40
C ARG A 103 32.37 -1.60 16.12
N LEU A 104 31.31 -1.05 16.72
CA LEU A 104 31.32 0.31 17.32
C LEU A 104 31.37 0.32 18.84
N GLY A 105 31.09 -0.80 19.50
CA GLY A 105 30.95 -0.94 20.95
C GLY A 105 29.55 -0.58 21.41
N THR A 106 29.21 0.69 21.46
CA THR A 106 27.90 1.17 21.91
C THR A 106 27.30 2.15 20.92
N GLU A 107 25.99 2.36 21.03
CA GLU A 107 25.24 3.27 20.19
C GLU A 107 24.44 4.30 21.02
N THR A 108 23.88 5.28 20.35
CA THR A 108 23.13 6.35 20.99
C THR A 108 21.74 5.93 21.44
N VAL A 109 21.19 6.61 22.45
CA VAL A 109 19.81 6.41 22.90
C VAL A 109 18.78 6.63 21.78
N PRO A 110 18.89 7.67 20.94
CA PRO A 110 18.00 7.83 19.77
C PRO A 110 18.04 6.66 18.78
N TYR A 111 19.24 6.09 18.52
CA TYR A 111 19.36 4.90 17.68
C TYR A 111 18.66 3.70 18.32
N MET A 112 18.89 3.44 19.60
CA MET A 112 18.22 2.37 20.34
C MET A 112 16.69 2.54 20.34
N LEU A 113 16.17 3.75 20.57
CA LEU A 113 14.72 4.02 20.52
C LEU A 113 14.12 3.80 19.14
N ARG A 114 14.86 4.08 18.07
CA ARG A 114 14.44 3.76 16.69
C ARG A 114 14.30 2.25 16.52
N VAL A 115 15.31 1.50 16.93
CA VAL A 115 15.30 0.02 16.86
C VAL A 115 14.15 -0.54 17.70
N LEU A 116 14.00 -0.06 18.94
CA LEU A 116 12.93 -0.48 19.86
C LEU A 116 11.54 -0.27 19.25
N ARG A 117 11.28 0.89 18.68
CA ARG A 117 9.97 1.21 18.07
C ARG A 117 9.67 0.34 16.87
N ALA A 118 10.59 0.26 15.92
CA ALA A 118 10.36 -0.47 14.69
C ALA A 118 10.24 -1.98 14.93
N THR A 119 11.15 -2.55 15.71
CA THR A 119 11.09 -3.97 16.08
C THR A 119 9.88 -4.26 16.94
N GLY A 120 9.63 -3.45 17.98
CA GLY A 120 8.48 -3.60 18.85
C GLY A 120 7.14 -3.52 18.11
N SER A 121 7.03 -2.62 17.12
CA SER A 121 5.83 -2.53 16.26
C SER A 121 5.60 -3.81 15.46
N ALA A 122 6.66 -4.41 14.88
CA ALA A 122 6.57 -5.69 14.18
C ALA A 122 6.14 -6.84 15.11
N ILE A 123 6.66 -6.84 16.33
CA ILE A 123 6.36 -7.86 17.34
C ILE A 123 4.93 -7.69 17.88
N ALA A 124 4.50 -6.46 18.19
CA ALA A 124 3.12 -6.20 18.60
C ALA A 124 2.12 -6.63 17.51
N TYR A 125 2.42 -6.33 16.24
CA TYR A 125 1.63 -6.78 15.10
C TYR A 125 1.52 -8.32 15.00
N LEU A 126 2.60 -9.04 15.38
CA LEU A 126 2.60 -10.51 15.45
C LEU A 126 1.75 -11.02 16.60
N HIS A 127 1.88 -10.41 17.79
CA HIS A 127 1.11 -10.76 18.98
C HIS A 127 -0.39 -10.57 18.79
N ASP A 128 -0.81 -9.50 18.09
CA ASP A 128 -2.22 -9.27 17.72
C ASP A 128 -2.80 -10.39 16.85
N ALA A 129 -1.93 -11.13 16.14
CA ALA A 129 -2.31 -12.31 15.37
C ALA A 129 -2.19 -13.64 16.15
N GLY A 130 -2.01 -13.57 17.47
CA GLY A 130 -1.87 -14.76 18.33
C GLY A 130 -0.60 -15.55 18.13
N GLN A 131 0.49 -14.92 17.66
CA GLN A 131 1.78 -15.56 17.43
C GLN A 131 2.88 -14.82 18.20
N SER A 132 3.97 -15.54 18.52
CA SER A 132 5.17 -14.99 19.12
C SER A 132 6.40 -15.27 18.24
N HIS A 133 7.35 -14.33 18.21
CA HIS A 133 8.54 -14.43 17.35
C HIS A 133 9.56 -15.45 17.89
N GLY A 134 9.85 -15.38 19.16
CA GLY A 134 10.68 -16.33 19.88
C GLY A 134 12.19 -16.28 19.63
N ALA A 135 12.69 -15.43 18.74
CA ALA A 135 14.11 -15.37 18.39
C ALA A 135 14.61 -13.94 18.15
N ILE A 136 14.06 -12.97 18.85
CA ILE A 136 14.52 -11.58 18.75
C ILE A 136 15.91 -11.48 19.38
N SER A 137 16.85 -10.96 18.61
CA SER A 137 18.23 -10.75 19.04
C SER A 137 18.88 -9.64 18.24
N PRO A 138 20.00 -9.06 18.70
CA PRO A 138 20.74 -8.10 17.90
C PRO A 138 21.16 -8.62 16.51
N ASP A 139 21.30 -9.94 16.34
CA ASP A 139 21.68 -10.55 15.06
C ASP A 139 20.47 -10.87 14.14
N THR A 140 19.24 -10.73 14.63
CA THR A 140 18.02 -10.85 13.82
C THR A 140 17.40 -9.49 13.44
N ILE A 141 17.92 -8.40 14.00
CA ILE A 141 17.49 -7.04 13.71
C ILE A 141 18.51 -6.40 12.76
N TYR A 142 18.07 -6.05 11.56
CA TYR A 142 18.89 -5.40 10.53
C TYR A 142 18.57 -3.92 10.46
N VAL A 143 19.60 -3.10 10.30
CA VAL A 143 19.45 -1.66 10.09
C VAL A 143 20.16 -1.28 8.78
N THR A 144 19.42 -0.66 7.87
CA THR A 144 19.98 -0.17 6.61
C THR A 144 20.86 1.07 6.85
N PRO A 145 21.71 1.45 5.90
CA PRO A 145 22.45 2.72 5.97
C PRO A 145 21.53 3.95 6.14
N THR A 146 20.29 3.88 5.64
CA THR A 146 19.27 4.92 5.78
C THR A 146 18.52 4.89 7.12
N GLY A 147 18.83 3.93 8.00
CA GLY A 147 18.21 3.80 9.32
C GLY A 147 16.93 2.98 9.37
N ARG A 148 16.48 2.39 8.24
CA ARG A 148 15.32 1.47 8.22
C ARG A 148 15.65 0.19 8.96
N VAL A 149 14.70 -0.27 9.77
CA VAL A 149 14.85 -1.49 10.58
C VAL A 149 14.07 -2.62 9.94
N TRP A 150 14.70 -3.80 9.87
CA TRP A 150 14.08 -5.04 9.43
C TRP A 150 14.24 -6.11 10.49
N VAL A 151 13.21 -6.89 10.71
CA VAL A 151 13.22 -8.04 11.64
C VAL A 151 13.25 -9.33 10.83
N LEU A 152 14.25 -10.14 11.06
CA LEU A 152 14.44 -11.48 10.45
C LEU A 152 14.41 -12.56 11.55
N GLY A 153 14.59 -13.81 11.15
CA GLY A 153 14.65 -14.90 12.13
C GLY A 153 13.29 -15.45 12.54
N TRP A 154 12.33 -15.47 11.61
CA TRP A 154 10.93 -15.85 11.84
C TRP A 154 10.66 -17.35 11.94
N GLN A 155 11.71 -18.19 11.94
CA GLN A 155 11.60 -19.66 12.00
C GLN A 155 10.90 -20.19 13.26
N TRP A 156 10.84 -19.39 14.30
CA TRP A 156 10.20 -19.70 15.58
C TRP A 156 8.87 -18.99 15.78
N ALA A 157 8.42 -18.24 14.78
CA ALA A 157 7.14 -17.54 14.83
C ALA A 157 5.99 -18.54 14.71
N LEU A 158 5.59 -19.07 15.85
CA LEU A 158 4.54 -20.06 16.02
C LEU A 158 3.33 -19.44 16.72
N PRO A 159 2.15 -20.06 16.64
CA PRO A 159 1.05 -19.74 17.52
C PRO A 159 1.52 -19.74 18.99
N THR A 160 1.08 -18.75 19.75
CA THR A 160 1.45 -18.61 21.16
C THR A 160 1.14 -19.90 21.90
N ASN A 161 2.11 -20.42 22.66
CA ASN A 161 2.08 -21.68 23.39
C ASN A 161 2.25 -22.98 22.55
N GLU A 162 2.54 -22.92 21.26
CA GLU A 162 3.02 -24.09 20.53
C GLU A 162 4.50 -24.33 20.83
N ILE A 163 4.86 -25.58 21.08
CA ILE A 163 6.25 -25.99 21.31
C ILE A 163 6.91 -26.31 19.97
N PRO A 164 8.02 -25.63 19.59
CA PRO A 164 8.74 -25.97 18.38
C PRO A 164 9.30 -27.40 18.46
N SER A 165 9.00 -28.22 17.47
CA SER A 165 9.68 -29.51 17.29
C SER A 165 11.08 -29.28 16.73
N GLY A 166 12.12 -29.74 17.41
CA GLY A 166 13.50 -29.70 16.91
C GLY A 166 14.48 -28.89 17.75
N VAL A 167 15.51 -28.34 17.12
CA VAL A 167 16.65 -27.67 17.76
C VAL A 167 16.23 -26.35 18.45
N ARG A 168 16.72 -26.11 19.62
CA ARG A 168 16.44 -24.92 20.43
C ARG A 168 17.09 -23.65 19.86
N PRO A 169 16.50 -22.46 20.04
CA PRO A 169 17.20 -21.21 19.80
C PRO A 169 18.44 -21.11 20.71
N ASP A 170 19.38 -20.26 20.30
CA ASP A 170 20.57 -20.02 21.13
C ASP A 170 20.16 -19.63 22.54
N PRO A 171 20.62 -20.39 23.55
CA PRO A 171 20.29 -20.10 24.93
C PRO A 171 20.63 -18.67 25.38
N MET A 172 21.56 -17.98 24.74
CA MET A 172 21.95 -16.61 25.09
C MET A 172 20.83 -15.58 24.99
N TYR A 173 19.79 -15.85 24.20
CA TYR A 173 18.69 -14.92 23.96
C TYR A 173 17.36 -15.35 24.59
N THR A 174 17.35 -16.39 25.38
CA THR A 174 16.14 -16.82 26.10
C THR A 174 16.17 -16.32 27.55
N PRO A 175 15.05 -15.81 28.08
CA PRO A 175 14.97 -15.44 29.51
C PRO A 175 15.27 -16.64 30.40
N THR A 176 15.70 -16.38 31.65
CA THR A 176 16.16 -17.39 32.58
C THR A 176 15.14 -18.48 32.88
N PRO A 177 15.62 -19.71 33.17
CA PRO A 177 14.79 -20.89 33.36
C PRO A 177 14.01 -20.94 34.66
N SER A 178 13.98 -19.91 35.54
CA SER A 178 13.24 -19.97 36.79
C SER A 178 11.75 -20.26 36.62
N GLU A 179 11.20 -19.94 35.44
CA GLU A 179 9.79 -20.16 35.12
C GLU A 179 9.57 -21.34 34.16
N TRP A 180 10.63 -21.89 33.56
CA TRP A 180 10.58 -22.83 32.46
C TRP A 180 11.51 -23.99 32.80
N GLY A 181 10.95 -25.11 33.15
CA GLY A 181 11.76 -26.31 33.40
C GLY A 181 12.76 -26.56 32.25
N PRO A 182 13.83 -27.33 32.48
CA PRO A 182 14.97 -27.46 31.57
C PRO A 182 14.64 -28.07 30.20
N LEU A 183 13.39 -28.39 29.93
CA LEU A 183 12.97 -29.17 28.76
C LEU A 183 11.95 -28.46 27.80
N ALA A 184 11.37 -27.34 28.20
CA ALA A 184 10.29 -26.73 27.38
C ALA A 184 10.47 -25.22 27.24
N TRP A 185 11.08 -24.78 26.15
CA TRP A 185 11.01 -23.39 25.72
C TRP A 185 9.81 -23.20 24.79
N THR A 186 8.93 -22.29 25.15
CA THR A 186 7.75 -21.90 24.34
C THR A 186 7.82 -20.42 24.07
N PRO A 187 7.74 -19.95 22.81
CA PRO A 187 7.66 -18.52 22.51
C PRO A 187 6.40 -17.93 23.14
N THR A 188 6.57 -16.84 23.90
CA THR A 188 5.44 -16.08 24.47
C THR A 188 5.62 -14.59 24.22
N PRO A 189 4.54 -13.79 24.26
CA PRO A 189 4.66 -12.33 24.17
C PRO A 189 5.61 -11.72 25.20
N GLU A 190 5.67 -12.28 26.40
CA GLU A 190 6.54 -11.84 27.50
C GLU A 190 8.00 -12.17 27.22
N SER A 191 8.28 -13.31 26.58
CA SER A 191 9.64 -13.67 26.15
C SER A 191 10.14 -12.75 25.04
N ASP A 192 9.29 -12.43 24.07
CA ASP A 192 9.61 -11.49 23.00
C ASP A 192 9.88 -10.08 23.55
N GLN A 193 9.12 -9.63 24.54
CA GLN A 193 9.35 -8.35 25.22
C GLN A 193 10.72 -8.30 25.87
N TRP A 194 11.11 -9.35 26.60
CA TRP A 194 12.40 -9.43 27.24
C TRP A 194 13.55 -9.46 26.21
N GLN A 195 13.43 -10.26 25.16
CA GLN A 195 14.42 -10.36 24.08
C GLN A 195 14.61 -9.01 23.36
N LEU A 196 13.53 -8.28 23.13
CA LEU A 196 13.58 -6.93 22.56
C LEU A 196 14.31 -5.97 23.49
N ALA A 197 13.99 -5.98 24.79
CA ALA A 197 14.65 -5.13 25.78
C ALA A 197 16.13 -5.50 25.95
N ALA A 198 16.47 -6.79 25.92
CA ALA A 198 17.85 -7.28 25.96
C ALA A 198 18.66 -6.83 24.73
N SER A 199 18.03 -6.81 23.56
CA SER A 199 18.65 -6.26 22.35
C SER A 199 18.90 -4.75 22.48
N CYS A 200 17.98 -4.01 23.08
CA CYS A 200 18.14 -2.59 23.38
C CYS A 200 19.23 -2.32 24.42
N PHE A 201 19.32 -3.16 25.45
CA PHE A 201 20.40 -3.11 26.44
C PHE A 201 21.75 -3.29 25.74
N ALA A 202 21.90 -4.30 24.86
CA ALA A 202 23.13 -4.54 24.13
C ALA A 202 23.53 -3.35 23.24
N ILE A 203 22.58 -2.63 22.66
CA ILE A 203 22.84 -1.41 21.89
C ILE A 203 23.49 -0.33 22.77
N LEU A 204 23.07 -0.20 24.01
CA LEU A 204 23.55 0.83 24.93
C LEU A 204 24.82 0.45 25.67
N SER A 205 25.00 -0.84 26.03
CA SER A 205 26.12 -1.33 26.83
C SER A 205 27.27 -1.91 26.01
N GLY A 206 27.01 -2.33 24.75
CA GLY A 206 27.96 -3.09 23.94
C GLY A 206 27.86 -4.59 24.09
N GLU A 207 27.17 -5.08 25.12
CA GLU A 207 27.07 -6.50 25.47
C GLU A 207 25.63 -6.87 25.85
N LEU A 208 25.29 -8.14 25.68
CA LEU A 208 24.00 -8.66 26.17
C LEU A 208 23.92 -8.65 27.67
N PRO A 209 22.74 -8.40 28.26
CA PRO A 209 22.58 -8.47 29.70
C PRO A 209 22.85 -9.91 30.21
N PRO A 210 23.52 -10.05 31.37
CA PRO A 210 23.67 -11.36 32.02
C PRO A 210 22.29 -11.92 32.38
N ARG A 211 22.16 -13.25 32.31
CA ARG A 211 20.87 -13.93 32.50
C ARG A 211 20.34 -13.92 33.94
N SER A 212 21.24 -13.99 34.90
CA SER A 212 20.87 -14.21 36.31
C SER A 212 20.59 -12.92 37.05
N GLU A 213 21.22 -11.83 36.67
CA GLU A 213 21.09 -10.55 37.35
C GLU A 213 21.40 -9.43 36.35
N VAL A 214 20.36 -8.86 35.76
CA VAL A 214 20.50 -7.75 34.80
C VAL A 214 20.82 -6.48 35.57
N PRO A 215 21.99 -5.85 35.35
CA PRO A 215 22.29 -4.59 36.03
C PRO A 215 21.39 -3.48 35.51
N PRO A 216 21.02 -2.51 36.36
CA PRO A 216 20.29 -1.33 35.91
C PRO A 216 20.98 -0.65 34.74
N VAL A 217 20.22 -0.23 33.73
CA VAL A 217 20.76 0.38 32.48
C VAL A 217 21.71 1.55 32.77
N ARG A 218 21.43 2.37 33.79
CA ARG A 218 22.28 3.50 34.16
C ARG A 218 23.61 3.12 34.85
N TRP A 219 23.78 1.88 35.21
CA TRP A 219 25.08 1.41 35.71
C TRP A 219 26.05 1.13 34.56
N VAL A 220 25.53 0.68 33.43
CA VAL A 220 26.31 0.40 32.22
C VAL A 220 26.32 1.58 31.23
N ARG A 221 25.30 2.45 31.32
CA ARG A 221 25.14 3.65 30.52
C ARG A 221 24.69 4.85 31.37
N PRO A 222 25.61 5.49 32.12
CA PRO A 222 25.25 6.56 33.07
C PRO A 222 24.57 7.79 32.47
N ASP A 223 24.85 8.10 31.19
CA ASP A 223 24.26 9.19 30.42
C ASP A 223 22.88 8.86 29.83
N CYS A 224 22.36 7.63 30.02
CA CYS A 224 21.01 7.28 29.60
C CYS A 224 19.97 8.08 30.42
N PRO A 225 19.01 8.74 29.74
CA PRO A 225 17.92 9.43 30.43
C PRO A 225 17.18 8.50 31.41
N ALA A 226 16.87 9.00 32.61
CA ALA A 226 16.30 8.18 33.69
C ALA A 226 15.00 7.47 33.24
N ASN A 227 14.11 8.17 32.56
CA ASN A 227 12.85 7.61 32.06
C ASN A 227 13.05 6.49 31.03
N VAL A 228 14.09 6.56 30.20
CA VAL A 228 14.44 5.51 29.22
C VAL A 228 15.04 4.30 29.95
N ALA A 229 15.92 4.55 30.91
CA ALA A 229 16.52 3.48 31.73
C ALA A 229 15.46 2.72 32.53
N GLU A 230 14.58 3.42 33.25
CA GLU A 230 13.48 2.81 34.02
C GLU A 230 12.55 1.96 33.12
N LEU A 231 12.30 2.39 31.89
CA LEU A 231 11.50 1.63 30.94
C LEU A 231 12.20 0.31 30.55
N LEU A 232 13.49 0.37 30.23
CA LEU A 232 14.26 -0.84 29.89
C LEU A 232 14.45 -1.75 31.10
N ASP A 233 14.76 -1.20 32.28
CA ASP A 233 14.91 -1.96 33.51
C ASP A 233 13.62 -2.71 33.86
N ARG A 234 12.46 -2.06 33.68
CA ARG A 234 11.17 -2.69 33.85
C ARG A 234 10.93 -3.83 32.83
N ALA A 235 11.24 -3.61 31.55
CA ALA A 235 11.05 -4.61 30.50
C ALA A 235 11.98 -5.81 30.65
N LEU A 236 13.14 -5.61 31.31
CA LEU A 236 14.15 -6.63 31.63
C LEU A 236 13.93 -7.31 32.97
N SER A 237 12.88 -6.94 33.76
CA SER A 237 12.60 -7.56 35.04
C SER A 237 12.60 -9.09 34.92
N PRO A 238 13.29 -9.79 35.82
CA PRO A 238 13.24 -11.27 35.89
C PRO A 238 11.81 -11.76 36.16
N ASN A 239 11.04 -11.02 36.96
CA ASN A 239 9.65 -11.35 37.22
C ASN A 239 8.73 -10.82 36.10
N VAL A 240 8.01 -11.73 35.44
CA VAL A 240 7.11 -11.41 34.31
C VAL A 240 6.01 -10.43 34.72
N SER A 241 5.48 -10.54 35.95
CA SER A 241 4.40 -9.65 36.42
C SER A 241 4.82 -8.18 36.55
N ASP A 242 6.11 -7.92 36.68
CA ASP A 242 6.64 -6.56 36.81
C ASP A 242 6.89 -5.89 35.45
N ARG A 243 6.95 -6.69 34.40
CA ARG A 243 7.13 -6.20 33.00
C ARG A 243 5.92 -5.41 32.52
N PHE A 244 5.96 -4.93 31.32
CA PHE A 244 4.76 -4.39 30.65
C PHE A 244 3.82 -5.53 30.28
N HIS A 245 2.53 -5.29 30.37
CA HIS A 245 1.51 -6.28 30.03
C HIS A 245 1.62 -6.81 28.58
N SER A 246 2.18 -6.01 27.68
CA SER A 246 2.42 -6.38 26.27
C SER A 246 3.49 -5.49 25.65
N VAL A 247 4.07 -5.91 24.53
CA VAL A 247 4.98 -5.06 23.72
C VAL A 247 4.28 -3.78 23.27
N ALA A 248 2.98 -3.84 22.94
CA ALA A 248 2.20 -2.65 22.63
C ALA A 248 2.12 -1.66 23.81
N SER A 249 2.04 -2.16 25.06
CA SER A 249 2.09 -1.31 26.27
C SER A 249 3.45 -0.69 26.50
N LEU A 250 4.53 -1.42 26.21
CA LEU A 250 5.90 -0.90 26.21
C LEU A 250 6.03 0.25 25.18
N LEU A 251 5.54 0.05 23.95
CA LEU A 251 5.60 1.09 22.92
C LEU A 251 4.81 2.35 23.31
N ARG A 252 3.61 2.21 23.88
CA ARG A 252 2.85 3.37 24.40
C ARG A 252 3.61 4.12 25.50
N ALA A 253 4.35 3.42 26.35
CA ALA A 253 5.20 4.08 27.35
C ALA A 253 6.34 4.86 26.69
N VAL A 254 6.95 4.31 25.64
CA VAL A 254 7.97 5.02 24.82
C VAL A 254 7.38 6.26 24.15
N GLU A 255 6.20 6.17 23.55
CA GLU A 255 5.51 7.28 22.91
C GLU A 255 5.18 8.39 23.91
N LYS A 256 4.66 8.02 25.08
CA LYS A 256 4.35 8.96 26.15
C LYS A 256 5.57 9.72 26.64
N MET A 257 6.72 9.06 26.75
CA MET A 257 8.00 9.70 27.14
C MET A 257 8.50 10.69 26.08
N THR A 258 8.32 10.36 24.80
CA THR A 258 8.84 11.17 23.69
C THR A 258 7.86 12.22 23.20
N GLY A 259 6.57 12.09 23.52
CA GLY A 259 5.52 13.09 23.28
C GLY A 259 5.51 14.24 24.31
N SER A 260 6.21 14.10 25.43
CA SER A 260 6.40 15.17 26.42
C SER A 260 7.79 15.78 26.32
N GLY A 261 8.06 16.50 25.23
CA GLY A 261 9.26 17.34 25.09
C GLY A 261 10.51 16.57 24.68
N THR A 262 10.92 16.77 23.44
CA THR A 262 12.25 16.44 22.95
C THR A 262 13.27 17.40 23.56
N PRO A 263 14.29 16.96 24.32
CA PRO A 263 15.45 17.79 24.56
C PRO A 263 16.50 17.55 23.47
N GLY A 264 16.75 18.57 22.70
CA GLY A 264 18.08 18.89 22.23
C GLY A 264 18.53 18.36 20.88
N LEU A 265 18.23 19.08 19.85
CA LEU A 265 19.28 19.60 18.95
C LEU A 265 19.20 21.12 19.04
N GLY A 266 20.28 21.73 19.59
CA GLY A 266 20.60 23.15 19.58
C GLY A 266 19.52 24.13 20.01
N GLY A 267 19.71 24.77 21.18
CA GLY A 267 18.77 25.73 21.74
C GLY A 267 18.30 26.79 20.75
N VAL A 268 16.98 26.86 20.60
CA VAL A 268 16.24 28.10 20.42
C VAL A 268 15.05 27.97 21.35
N GLU A 269 15.01 28.79 22.38
CA GLU A 269 13.79 29.06 23.14
C GLU A 269 12.74 29.56 22.15
N ILE A 270 11.73 28.73 21.88
CA ILE A 270 10.54 29.18 21.18
C ILE A 270 9.56 29.64 22.26
N ALA A 271 9.47 30.95 22.40
CA ALA A 271 8.39 31.62 23.10
C ALA A 271 7.04 31.03 22.63
N SER A 272 6.09 30.94 23.56
CA SER A 272 4.71 30.52 23.33
C SER A 272 4.02 31.46 22.30
N GLY A 273 4.21 31.10 21.03
CA GLY A 273 3.51 31.65 19.88
C GLY A 273 3.08 30.46 19.03
N GLU A 274 1.91 30.55 18.43
CA GLU A 274 1.37 29.58 17.50
C GLU A 274 2.47 29.10 16.53
N MET A 275 2.69 27.78 16.46
CA MET A 275 3.65 27.23 15.50
C MET A 275 3.28 27.71 14.10
N PRO A 276 4.22 28.27 13.32
CA PRO A 276 3.95 28.57 11.93
C PRO A 276 3.46 27.28 11.26
N ALA A 277 2.43 27.40 10.44
CA ALA A 277 1.84 26.25 9.75
C ALA A 277 2.92 25.58 8.89
N VAL A 278 3.47 24.49 9.39
CA VAL A 278 4.43 23.66 8.64
C VAL A 278 3.68 23.11 7.45
N SER A 279 4.17 23.34 6.24
CA SER A 279 3.51 22.89 5.03
C SER A 279 3.40 21.36 5.00
N GLU A 280 2.44 20.81 4.25
CA GLU A 280 2.34 19.36 4.06
C GLU A 280 3.62 18.78 3.45
N GLU A 281 4.24 19.52 2.53
CA GLU A 281 5.50 19.15 1.91
C GLU A 281 6.64 19.04 2.92
N ASP A 282 6.77 20.01 3.84
CA ASP A 282 7.82 19.98 4.86
C ASP A 282 7.61 18.81 5.83
N ARG A 283 6.36 18.52 6.19
CA ARG A 283 6.02 17.35 7.01
C ARG A 283 6.38 16.05 6.30
N LEU A 284 6.05 15.96 5.02
CA LEU A 284 6.37 14.80 4.21
C LEU A 284 7.89 14.64 4.07
N ARG A 285 8.62 15.69 3.71
CA ARG A 285 10.10 15.68 3.63
C ARG A 285 10.74 15.24 4.94
N TRP A 286 10.23 15.74 6.06
CA TRP A 286 10.71 15.33 7.38
C TRP A 286 10.41 13.85 7.68
N ALA A 287 9.24 13.37 7.30
CA ALA A 287 8.82 11.99 7.57
C ALA A 287 9.56 10.98 6.69
N THR A 288 9.80 11.30 5.42
CA THR A 288 10.28 10.36 4.38
C THR A 288 11.70 10.63 3.91
N GLY A 289 12.36 11.70 4.36
CA GLY A 289 13.63 12.19 3.81
C GLY A 289 14.79 11.21 3.81
N ASP A 290 14.72 10.14 4.60
CA ASP A 290 15.72 9.07 4.62
C ASP A 290 15.52 8.03 3.49
N ASP A 291 14.29 7.89 2.99
CA ASP A 291 13.90 6.84 2.04
C ASP A 291 13.42 7.42 0.69
N TYR A 292 12.82 8.62 0.71
CA TYR A 292 12.22 9.23 -0.48
C TYR A 292 12.57 10.73 -0.61
N GLU A 293 12.97 11.13 -1.79
CA GLU A 293 13.12 12.53 -2.18
C GLU A 293 11.76 13.04 -2.70
N VAL A 294 11.18 14.05 -2.07
CA VAL A 294 9.92 14.67 -2.52
C VAL A 294 10.20 15.58 -3.71
N LEU A 295 9.61 15.26 -4.86
CA LEU A 295 9.82 15.97 -6.12
C LEU A 295 8.74 17.03 -6.38
N SER A 296 7.46 16.62 -6.38
CA SER A 296 6.33 17.52 -6.65
C SER A 296 5.02 16.97 -6.12
N ALA A 297 4.06 17.86 -5.84
CA ALA A 297 2.68 17.46 -5.61
C ALA A 297 2.04 17.02 -6.93
N LEU A 298 1.26 15.92 -6.89
CA LEU A 298 0.46 15.41 -8.01
C LEU A 298 -1.01 15.79 -7.87
N GLY A 299 -1.50 15.89 -6.63
CA GLY A 299 -2.87 16.28 -6.34
C GLY A 299 -3.15 16.32 -4.86
N ALA A 300 -4.25 17.00 -4.50
CA ALA A 300 -4.77 17.02 -3.14
C ALA A 300 -6.27 16.74 -3.17
N GLY A 301 -6.72 15.91 -2.24
CA GLY A 301 -8.12 15.53 -2.07
C GLY A 301 -8.58 15.71 -0.63
N THR A 302 -9.83 15.39 -0.33
CA THR A 302 -10.44 15.54 0.98
C THR A 302 -9.70 14.76 2.08
N PHE A 303 -9.13 13.63 1.75
CA PHE A 303 -8.52 12.71 2.73
C PHE A 303 -7.00 12.73 2.76
N GLY A 304 -6.35 13.39 1.79
CA GLY A 304 -4.91 13.45 1.71
C GLY A 304 -4.40 14.05 0.43
N SER A 305 -3.08 14.08 0.32
CA SER A 305 -2.35 14.58 -0.84
C SER A 305 -1.53 13.47 -1.47
N VAL A 306 -1.34 13.55 -2.79
CA VAL A 306 -0.51 12.62 -3.56
C VAL A 306 0.70 13.37 -4.07
N TRP A 307 1.86 12.77 -3.91
CA TRP A 307 3.16 13.34 -4.21
C TRP A 307 3.95 12.43 -5.14
N ARG A 308 4.65 13.02 -6.10
CA ARG A 308 5.69 12.35 -6.86
C ARG A 308 6.95 12.36 -6.02
N VAL A 309 7.49 11.18 -5.74
CA VAL A 309 8.69 11.03 -4.94
C VAL A 309 9.66 10.11 -5.64
N ARG A 310 10.95 10.30 -5.40
CA ARG A 310 12.00 9.37 -5.84
C ARG A 310 12.36 8.45 -4.70
N ASP A 311 12.19 7.15 -4.90
CA ASP A 311 12.73 6.10 -4.02
C ASP A 311 14.26 6.13 -4.10
N LEU A 312 14.91 6.54 -3.02
CA LEU A 312 16.36 6.70 -2.97
C LEU A 312 17.12 5.36 -2.98
N THR A 313 16.44 4.28 -2.60
CA THR A 313 17.01 2.93 -2.61
C THR A 313 16.95 2.31 -4.02
N LEU A 314 15.79 2.40 -4.67
CA LEU A 314 15.55 1.77 -5.97
C LEU A 314 15.79 2.72 -7.16
N GLN A 315 16.12 3.99 -6.88
CA GLN A 315 16.37 5.04 -7.89
C GLN A 315 15.27 5.16 -8.94
N ARG A 316 14.01 4.99 -8.50
CA ARG A 316 12.81 5.10 -9.35
C ARG A 316 11.84 6.12 -8.79
N GLU A 317 11.02 6.67 -9.65
CA GLU A 317 9.93 7.54 -9.24
C GLU A 317 8.67 6.73 -8.94
N VAL A 318 7.98 7.11 -7.86
CA VAL A 318 6.76 6.47 -7.37
C VAL A 318 5.77 7.53 -6.92
N ALA A 319 4.51 7.16 -6.77
CA ALA A 319 3.51 8.02 -6.15
C ALA A 319 3.41 7.69 -4.65
N LEU A 320 3.41 8.74 -3.83
CA LEU A 320 3.23 8.65 -2.39
C LEU A 320 1.92 9.34 -2.03
N LYS A 321 0.98 8.60 -1.45
CA LYS A 321 -0.26 9.17 -0.92
C LYS A 321 -0.16 9.33 0.59
N MET A 322 -0.28 10.58 1.05
CA MET A 322 -0.21 10.96 2.45
C MET A 322 -1.62 11.27 2.99
N LEU A 323 -1.94 10.77 4.17
CA LEU A 323 -3.17 11.11 4.87
C LEU A 323 -3.11 12.57 5.37
N HIS A 324 -4.20 13.32 5.17
CA HIS A 324 -4.27 14.71 5.60
C HIS A 324 -4.06 14.83 7.11
N PRO A 325 -3.23 15.78 7.61
CA PRO A 325 -2.88 15.88 9.03
C PRO A 325 -4.09 16.05 9.98
N MET A 326 -5.16 16.70 9.52
CA MET A 326 -6.38 16.83 10.31
C MET A 326 -7.14 15.51 10.45
N VAL A 327 -7.10 14.69 9.41
CA VAL A 327 -7.70 13.34 9.38
C VAL A 327 -6.86 12.36 10.20
N ALA A 328 -5.55 12.50 10.18
CA ALA A 328 -4.59 11.69 10.93
C ALA A 328 -4.71 11.84 12.46
N LYS A 329 -5.46 12.83 12.97
CA LYS A 329 -5.78 12.96 14.41
C LYS A 329 -6.76 11.90 14.91
N SER A 330 -7.47 11.22 14.02
CA SER A 330 -8.40 10.15 14.33
C SER A 330 -7.72 8.79 14.16
N ASP A 331 -7.50 8.05 15.24
CA ASP A 331 -6.96 6.69 15.21
C ASP A 331 -7.81 5.77 14.32
N GLN A 332 -9.12 6.00 14.29
CA GLN A 332 -10.06 5.27 13.45
C GLN A 332 -9.80 5.57 11.96
N ALA A 333 -9.56 6.83 11.58
CA ALA A 333 -9.24 7.20 10.21
C ALA A 333 -7.90 6.62 9.76
N VAL A 334 -6.88 6.65 10.63
CA VAL A 334 -5.58 6.02 10.38
C VAL A 334 -5.70 4.52 10.19
N ALA A 335 -6.45 3.84 11.07
CA ALA A 335 -6.68 2.39 10.96
C ALA A 335 -7.40 2.02 9.65
N ARG A 336 -8.32 2.86 9.20
CA ARG A 336 -9.05 2.68 7.94
C ARG A 336 -8.16 2.90 6.72
N PHE A 337 -7.39 3.99 6.68
CA PHE A 337 -6.43 4.28 5.62
C PHE A 337 -5.38 3.16 5.48
N ARG A 338 -4.92 2.61 6.62
CA ARG A 338 -4.05 1.44 6.63
C ARG A 338 -4.73 0.18 6.09
N ARG A 339 -5.97 -0.10 6.50
CA ARG A 339 -6.73 -1.26 6.03
C ARG A 339 -6.95 -1.21 4.53
N GLU A 340 -7.25 -0.05 3.99
CA GLU A 340 -7.41 0.18 2.57
C GLU A 340 -6.14 -0.13 1.78
N ALA A 341 -5.00 0.44 2.19
CA ALA A 341 -3.71 0.11 1.60
C ALA A 341 -3.43 -1.40 1.65
N GLN A 342 -3.78 -2.06 2.77
CA GLN A 342 -3.65 -3.51 2.92
C GLN A 342 -4.55 -4.31 1.98
N MET A 343 -5.78 -3.86 1.76
CA MET A 343 -6.74 -4.52 0.87
C MET A 343 -6.30 -4.36 -0.59
N ALA A 344 -5.98 -3.14 -1.01
CA ALA A 344 -5.50 -2.86 -2.37
C ALA A 344 -4.15 -3.55 -2.68
N ALA A 345 -3.24 -3.67 -1.69
CA ALA A 345 -1.97 -4.38 -1.85
C ALA A 345 -2.12 -5.89 -2.10
N ARG A 346 -3.28 -6.48 -1.78
CA ARG A 346 -3.59 -7.89 -2.09
C ARG A 346 -4.05 -8.11 -3.53
N LEU A 347 -4.51 -7.04 -4.18
CA LEU A 347 -5.02 -7.11 -5.54
C LEU A 347 -3.84 -7.00 -6.53
N GLN A 348 -3.49 -8.12 -7.15
CA GLN A 348 -2.46 -8.17 -8.19
C GLN A 348 -3.15 -8.34 -9.55
N HIS A 349 -3.46 -7.24 -10.21
CA HIS A 349 -4.11 -7.24 -11.50
C HIS A 349 -3.57 -6.12 -12.41
N PRO A 350 -3.38 -6.36 -13.73
CA PRO A 350 -2.84 -5.34 -14.65
C PRO A 350 -3.67 -4.04 -14.71
N ALA A 351 -4.97 -4.11 -14.45
CA ALA A 351 -5.87 -2.96 -14.43
C ALA A 351 -6.03 -2.33 -13.04
N ILE A 352 -5.20 -2.70 -12.07
CA ILE A 352 -5.21 -2.14 -10.71
C ILE A 352 -3.83 -1.56 -10.41
N VAL A 353 -3.79 -0.35 -9.88
CA VAL A 353 -2.54 0.30 -9.47
C VAL A 353 -1.97 -0.44 -8.26
N PRO A 354 -0.75 -1.01 -8.34
CA PRO A 354 -0.17 -1.75 -7.23
C PRO A 354 0.30 -0.80 -6.13
N ILE A 355 0.00 -1.17 -4.88
CA ILE A 355 0.58 -0.54 -3.70
C ILE A 355 1.86 -1.30 -3.34
N TYR A 356 2.95 -0.56 -3.16
CA TYR A 356 4.27 -1.12 -2.91
C TYR A 356 4.62 -1.20 -1.43
N ASP A 357 4.23 -0.18 -0.65
CA ASP A 357 4.61 -0.06 0.75
C ASP A 357 3.66 0.85 1.52
N TRP A 358 3.67 0.74 2.84
CA TRP A 358 2.99 1.60 3.80
C TRP A 358 3.95 1.95 4.92
N ASP A 359 3.96 3.21 5.36
CA ASP A 359 4.74 3.60 6.53
C ASP A 359 4.09 4.77 7.28
N SER A 360 4.63 5.09 8.48
CA SER A 360 4.21 6.23 9.29
C SER A 360 5.35 6.73 10.17
N LYS A 361 5.46 8.07 10.32
CA LYS A 361 6.45 8.71 11.19
C LYS A 361 5.89 10.00 11.76
N GLY A 362 5.91 10.14 13.08
CA GLY A 362 5.52 11.38 13.76
C GLY A 362 4.10 11.87 13.46
N GLY A 363 3.14 10.95 13.30
CA GLY A 363 1.75 11.28 12.96
C GLY A 363 1.51 11.56 11.47
N VAL A 364 2.52 11.44 10.62
CA VAL A 364 2.39 11.41 9.16
C VAL A 364 2.23 9.96 8.73
N HIS A 365 1.18 9.66 7.98
CA HIS A 365 0.87 8.31 7.49
C HIS A 365 0.79 8.35 5.97
N TRP A 366 1.45 7.40 5.29
CA TRP A 366 1.47 7.35 3.83
C TRP A 366 1.57 5.93 3.31
N TYR A 367 1.25 5.76 2.05
CA TYR A 367 1.59 4.56 1.31
C TYR A 367 2.21 4.91 -0.06
N ILE A 368 2.98 3.97 -0.58
CA ILE A 368 3.68 4.07 -1.84
C ILE A 368 2.96 3.22 -2.87
N MET A 369 2.72 3.78 -4.04
CA MET A 369 2.09 3.08 -5.17
C MET A 369 2.84 3.36 -6.47
N GLU A 370 2.52 2.62 -7.52
CA GLU A 370 3.03 2.88 -8.85
C GLU A 370 2.66 4.30 -9.30
N LEU A 371 3.62 4.99 -9.91
CA LEU A 371 3.39 6.32 -10.48
C LEU A 371 2.79 6.14 -11.87
N GLU A 372 1.59 6.68 -12.06
CA GLU A 372 0.92 6.74 -13.37
C GLU A 372 1.16 8.11 -13.99
N GLU A 373 1.89 8.13 -15.12
CA GLU A 373 2.49 9.38 -15.65
C GLU A 373 1.50 10.21 -16.47
N GLU A 374 0.46 9.59 -17.04
CA GLU A 374 -0.48 10.25 -17.95
C GLU A 374 -1.67 10.94 -17.25
N GLY A 375 -1.71 10.85 -15.92
CA GLY A 375 -2.80 11.40 -15.09
C GLY A 375 -4.04 10.51 -15.07
N SER A 376 -5.21 11.08 -14.87
CA SER A 376 -6.49 10.37 -14.75
C SER A 376 -7.34 10.47 -16.03
N VAL A 377 -8.41 9.66 -16.09
CA VAL A 377 -9.44 9.77 -17.14
C VAL A 377 -10.13 11.14 -17.09
N ALA A 378 -10.29 11.73 -15.90
CA ALA A 378 -10.78 13.10 -15.78
C ALA A 378 -9.85 14.10 -16.47
N ASP A 379 -8.54 13.97 -16.27
CA ASP A 379 -7.54 14.81 -16.92
C ASP A 379 -7.49 14.60 -18.43
N LEU A 380 -7.60 13.36 -18.89
CA LEU A 380 -7.63 13.01 -20.30
C LEU A 380 -8.80 13.72 -20.99
N VAL A 381 -10.01 13.58 -20.45
CA VAL A 381 -11.22 14.19 -21.03
C VAL A 381 -11.16 15.72 -20.96
N ARG A 382 -10.65 16.28 -19.86
CA ARG A 382 -10.47 17.73 -19.71
C ARG A 382 -9.50 18.31 -20.75
N ARG A 383 -8.39 17.62 -21.01
CA ARG A 383 -7.35 18.07 -21.96
C ARG A 383 -7.74 17.85 -23.44
N ASN A 384 -8.37 16.73 -23.73
CA ASN A 384 -8.54 16.24 -25.10
C ASN A 384 -10.01 16.19 -25.56
N GLY A 385 -10.97 16.48 -24.68
CA GLY A 385 -12.40 16.31 -24.92
C GLY A 385 -12.85 14.84 -24.92
N PRO A 386 -14.10 14.57 -25.36
CA PRO A 386 -14.65 13.23 -25.47
C PRO A 386 -13.78 12.29 -26.31
N ARG A 387 -13.72 11.03 -25.93
CA ARG A 387 -12.87 10.03 -26.60
C ARG A 387 -13.72 9.12 -27.49
N PRO A 388 -13.22 8.74 -28.68
CA PRO A 388 -13.93 7.82 -29.55
C PRO A 388 -14.08 6.43 -28.94
N LEU A 389 -15.15 5.72 -29.27
CA LEU A 389 -15.44 4.38 -28.77
C LEU A 389 -14.27 3.41 -29.00
N ALA A 390 -13.57 3.52 -30.12
CA ALA A 390 -12.43 2.66 -30.43
C ALA A 390 -11.27 2.78 -29.42
N GLU A 391 -11.11 3.93 -28.74
CA GLU A 391 -10.14 4.14 -27.68
C GLU A 391 -10.71 3.72 -26.31
N VAL A 392 -11.99 3.99 -26.04
CA VAL A 392 -12.63 3.71 -24.75
C VAL A 392 -12.95 2.23 -24.57
N ALA A 393 -13.31 1.52 -25.65
CA ALA A 393 -13.79 0.15 -25.54
C ALA A 393 -12.79 -0.81 -24.86
N PRO A 394 -11.52 -0.91 -25.28
CA PRO A 394 -10.57 -1.80 -24.63
C PRO A 394 -10.26 -1.39 -23.19
N GLN A 395 -10.38 -0.11 -22.85
CA GLN A 395 -10.08 0.41 -21.52
C GLN A 395 -11.18 0.04 -20.52
N ILE A 396 -12.46 0.20 -20.90
CA ILE A 396 -13.58 -0.23 -20.06
C ILE A 396 -13.59 -1.76 -19.87
N GLU A 397 -13.20 -2.53 -20.90
CA GLU A 397 -13.00 -3.98 -20.76
C GLU A 397 -11.96 -4.30 -19.69
N SER A 398 -10.84 -3.57 -19.69
CA SER A 398 -9.74 -3.76 -18.70
C SER A 398 -10.17 -3.36 -17.28
N VAL A 399 -10.87 -2.24 -17.13
CA VAL A 399 -11.41 -1.78 -15.84
C VAL A 399 -12.40 -2.82 -15.26
N LEU A 400 -13.32 -3.35 -16.09
CA LEU A 400 -14.28 -4.37 -15.66
C LEU A 400 -13.58 -5.69 -15.27
N ASP A 401 -12.49 -6.05 -15.94
CA ASP A 401 -11.67 -7.21 -15.60
C ASP A 401 -10.99 -7.04 -14.22
N GLY A 402 -10.43 -5.86 -13.97
CA GLY A 402 -9.86 -5.52 -12.66
C GLY A 402 -10.89 -5.52 -11.54
N LEU A 403 -12.11 -5.00 -11.80
CA LEU A 403 -13.21 -5.05 -10.83
C LEU A 403 -13.68 -6.46 -10.55
N ALA A 404 -13.78 -7.32 -11.58
CA ALA A 404 -14.13 -8.72 -11.39
C ALA A 404 -13.15 -9.40 -10.42
N ALA A 405 -11.84 -9.21 -10.61
CA ALA A 405 -10.82 -9.74 -9.72
C ALA A 405 -10.93 -9.19 -8.28
N ALA A 406 -11.27 -7.91 -8.10
CA ALA A 406 -11.50 -7.34 -6.78
C ALA A 406 -12.75 -7.91 -6.11
N HIS A 407 -13.86 -8.00 -6.85
CA HIS A 407 -15.14 -8.52 -6.35
C HIS A 407 -15.06 -10.00 -5.97
N GLU A 408 -14.30 -10.83 -6.69
CA GLU A 408 -14.03 -12.24 -6.33
C GLU A 408 -13.34 -12.38 -4.97
N THR A 409 -12.55 -11.39 -4.55
CA THR A 409 -11.92 -11.35 -3.22
C THR A 409 -12.78 -10.66 -2.16
N GLY A 410 -14.03 -10.28 -2.51
CA GLY A 410 -14.95 -9.59 -1.63
C GLY A 410 -14.65 -8.09 -1.44
N ILE A 411 -13.79 -7.50 -2.30
CA ILE A 411 -13.43 -6.08 -2.24
C ILE A 411 -14.30 -5.30 -3.22
N ILE A 412 -15.07 -4.33 -2.70
CA ILE A 412 -15.90 -3.38 -3.45
C ILE A 412 -15.23 -2.02 -3.39
N HIS A 413 -15.14 -1.31 -4.51
CA HIS A 413 -14.40 -0.05 -4.59
C HIS A 413 -15.13 1.13 -3.93
N ARG A 414 -16.42 1.31 -4.19
CA ARG A 414 -17.34 2.30 -3.60
C ARG A 414 -17.07 3.79 -3.86
N ASP A 415 -15.96 4.15 -4.49
CA ASP A 415 -15.61 5.54 -4.88
C ASP A 415 -15.02 5.56 -6.30
N LEU A 416 -15.59 4.80 -7.22
CA LEU A 416 -15.18 4.84 -8.62
C LEU A 416 -15.64 6.14 -9.26
N LYS A 417 -14.65 6.86 -9.83
CA LYS A 417 -14.86 8.11 -10.57
C LYS A 417 -13.70 8.32 -11.55
N PRO A 418 -13.83 9.20 -12.53
CA PRO A 418 -12.78 9.43 -13.53
C PRO A 418 -11.42 9.82 -12.95
N GLU A 419 -11.39 10.45 -11.78
CA GLU A 419 -10.17 10.82 -11.05
C GLU A 419 -9.43 9.59 -10.50
N ASN A 420 -10.15 8.52 -10.16
CA ASN A 420 -9.61 7.28 -9.59
C ASN A 420 -9.31 6.22 -10.65
N ILE A 421 -9.50 6.54 -11.92
CA ILE A 421 -9.02 5.73 -13.06
C ILE A 421 -7.80 6.43 -13.63
N LEU A 422 -6.61 5.92 -13.29
CA LEU A 422 -5.33 6.47 -13.72
C LEU A 422 -4.91 5.84 -15.05
N ILE A 423 -4.02 6.52 -15.75
CA ILE A 423 -3.55 6.14 -17.09
C ILE A 423 -2.04 5.93 -17.04
N ASP A 424 -1.61 4.72 -17.36
CA ASP A 424 -0.20 4.38 -17.40
C ASP A 424 0.48 4.93 -18.69
N ARG A 425 1.79 4.86 -18.74
CA ARG A 425 2.62 5.27 -19.91
C ARG A 425 2.28 4.52 -21.21
N TYR A 426 1.58 3.38 -21.12
CA TYR A 426 1.09 2.62 -22.29
C TYR A 426 -0.34 2.96 -22.65
N ARG A 427 -0.93 4.00 -22.02
CA ARG A 427 -2.32 4.45 -22.16
C ARG A 427 -3.37 3.43 -21.73
N ARG A 428 -3.03 2.53 -20.82
CA ARG A 428 -3.98 1.60 -20.20
C ARG A 428 -4.60 2.26 -18.98
N TRP A 429 -5.91 2.04 -18.81
CA TRP A 429 -6.63 2.54 -17.65
C TRP A 429 -6.48 1.57 -16.48
N ARG A 430 -6.18 2.12 -15.31
CA ARG A 430 -5.92 1.37 -14.10
C ARG A 430 -6.68 1.97 -12.92
N ILE A 431 -7.31 1.10 -12.12
CA ILE A 431 -8.10 1.47 -10.95
C ILE A 431 -7.15 1.80 -9.81
N ALA A 432 -7.34 2.96 -9.20
CA ALA A 432 -6.63 3.41 -8.01
C ALA A 432 -7.61 3.71 -6.87
N ASP A 433 -7.13 3.85 -5.66
CA ASP A 433 -7.88 4.33 -4.49
C ASP A 433 -9.11 3.48 -4.11
N PHE A 434 -8.91 2.17 -3.89
CA PHE A 434 -9.96 1.28 -3.38
C PHE A 434 -10.44 1.69 -1.97
N GLY A 435 -11.70 2.09 -1.84
CA GLY A 435 -12.45 2.03 -0.59
C GLY A 435 -12.32 3.15 0.45
N ILE A 436 -11.62 4.28 0.19
CA ILE A 436 -11.40 5.37 1.17
C ILE A 436 -12.73 5.97 1.69
N ALA A 437 -13.70 6.17 0.84
CA ALA A 437 -14.90 6.95 1.16
C ALA A 437 -15.84 6.26 2.17
N THR A 438 -15.98 4.95 2.11
CA THR A 438 -16.92 4.21 2.98
C THR A 438 -16.39 4.01 4.39
N ALA A 439 -15.09 4.17 4.57
CA ALA A 439 -14.46 3.99 5.85
C ALA A 439 -14.69 5.17 6.82
N MET A 440 -15.15 6.33 6.36
CA MET A 440 -15.17 7.57 7.15
C MET A 440 -16.47 7.83 7.93
N GLY A 441 -17.47 6.92 7.87
CA GLY A 441 -18.72 7.05 8.62
C GLY A 441 -19.67 8.13 8.06
N GLU A 442 -20.93 8.08 8.50
CA GLU A 442 -22.03 8.95 8.02
C GLU A 442 -21.79 10.46 8.20
N GLU A 443 -20.91 10.87 9.12
CA GLU A 443 -20.62 12.27 9.41
C GLU A 443 -19.92 13.01 8.26
N TRP A 444 -19.27 12.29 7.33
CA TRP A 444 -18.53 12.88 6.19
C TRP A 444 -19.17 12.58 4.83
N ALA A 445 -20.23 11.78 4.79
CA ALA A 445 -20.91 11.39 3.56
C ALA A 445 -21.48 12.58 2.75
N GLY A 446 -21.61 13.75 3.36
CA GLY A 446 -22.13 14.97 2.72
C GLY A 446 -21.10 15.89 2.04
N THR A 447 -19.79 15.68 2.25
CA THR A 447 -18.73 16.61 1.82
C THR A 447 -17.64 16.01 0.94
N SER A 448 -17.65 14.71 0.71
CA SER A 448 -16.58 14.00 0.00
C SER A 448 -17.01 13.53 -1.39
N GLY A 449 -16.36 14.04 -2.41
CA GLY A 449 -16.41 13.55 -3.77
C GLY A 449 -17.39 14.31 -4.68
N THR A 450 -17.17 14.19 -5.99
CA THR A 450 -18.07 14.68 -7.02
C THR A 450 -19.28 13.74 -7.07
N PRO A 451 -20.48 14.12 -6.62
CA PRO A 451 -21.65 13.22 -6.55
C PRO A 451 -22.11 12.72 -7.93
N ALA A 452 -21.55 13.28 -9.00
CA ALA A 452 -21.93 13.02 -10.39
C ALA A 452 -21.75 11.55 -10.85
N PHE A 453 -20.91 10.77 -10.16
CA PHE A 453 -20.61 9.37 -10.50
C PHE A 453 -21.10 8.39 -9.41
N ALA A 454 -21.55 8.92 -8.27
CA ALA A 454 -22.08 8.12 -7.17
C ALA A 454 -23.46 7.54 -7.53
N PRO A 455 -23.76 6.26 -7.25
CA PRO A 455 -25.06 5.67 -7.50
C PRO A 455 -26.12 6.17 -6.50
N PRO A 456 -27.43 6.02 -6.81
CA PRO A 456 -28.52 6.50 -5.95
C PRO A 456 -28.45 5.96 -4.52
N GLU A 457 -28.18 4.67 -4.34
CA GLU A 457 -28.06 4.01 -3.02
C GLU A 457 -26.94 4.63 -2.16
N GLN A 458 -25.85 5.10 -2.78
CA GLN A 458 -24.79 5.80 -2.07
C GLN A 458 -25.23 7.19 -1.62
N LEU A 459 -25.95 7.93 -2.47
CA LEU A 459 -26.47 9.26 -2.14
C LEU A 459 -27.59 9.21 -1.10
N LEU A 460 -28.28 8.06 -0.98
CA LEU A 460 -29.29 7.77 0.04
C LEU A 460 -28.70 7.26 1.37
N GLY A 461 -27.39 6.95 1.41
CA GLY A 461 -26.76 6.37 2.60
C GLY A 461 -27.11 4.88 2.78
N GLU A 462 -27.57 4.20 1.75
CA GLU A 462 -27.92 2.78 1.77
C GLU A 462 -26.69 1.88 1.61
N GLN A 463 -26.87 0.58 1.86
CA GLN A 463 -25.78 -0.39 1.76
C GLN A 463 -25.34 -0.57 0.29
N GLN A 464 -24.06 -0.34 0.04
CA GLN A 464 -23.47 -0.47 -1.29
C GLN A 464 -22.95 -1.89 -1.52
N GLY A 465 -23.33 -2.47 -2.66
CA GLY A 465 -22.85 -3.75 -3.18
C GLY A 465 -22.02 -3.59 -4.46
N VAL A 466 -21.74 -4.71 -5.12
CA VAL A 466 -21.08 -4.77 -6.43
C VAL A 466 -21.78 -3.88 -7.46
N ALA A 467 -23.11 -3.79 -7.43
CA ALA A 467 -23.92 -2.98 -8.33
C ALA A 467 -23.57 -1.48 -8.29
N ALA A 468 -23.04 -0.98 -7.16
CA ALA A 468 -22.59 0.41 -7.03
C ALA A 468 -21.37 0.70 -7.92
N ASP A 469 -20.38 -0.19 -7.92
CA ASP A 469 -19.21 -0.06 -8.78
C ASP A 469 -19.59 -0.17 -10.27
N LEU A 470 -20.53 -1.04 -10.62
CA LEU A 470 -21.00 -1.22 -12.01
C LEU A 470 -21.73 0.03 -12.53
N PHE A 471 -22.53 0.69 -11.69
CA PHE A 471 -23.12 1.98 -12.02
C PHE A 471 -22.03 3.03 -12.32
N ALA A 472 -21.03 3.13 -11.44
CA ALA A 472 -19.94 4.07 -11.60
C ALA A 472 -19.14 3.84 -12.89
N VAL A 473 -18.88 2.56 -13.28
CA VAL A 473 -18.25 2.25 -14.57
C VAL A 473 -19.11 2.71 -15.74
N ALA A 474 -20.42 2.53 -15.70
CA ALA A 474 -21.32 3.04 -16.75
C ALA A 474 -21.27 4.56 -16.85
N ALA A 475 -21.22 5.25 -15.70
CA ALA A 475 -21.09 6.70 -15.65
C ALA A 475 -19.72 7.19 -16.17
N ILE A 476 -18.64 6.47 -15.86
CA ILE A 476 -17.29 6.76 -16.39
C ILE A 476 -17.23 6.53 -17.92
N ALA A 477 -17.81 5.44 -18.41
CA ALA A 477 -17.87 5.16 -19.85
C ALA A 477 -18.66 6.26 -20.60
N TYR A 478 -19.80 6.67 -20.05
CA TYR A 478 -20.57 7.80 -20.55
C TYR A 478 -19.72 9.07 -20.60
N PHE A 479 -19.11 9.43 -19.46
CA PHE A 479 -18.27 10.62 -19.34
C PHE A 479 -17.10 10.61 -20.33
N ALA A 480 -16.42 9.50 -20.47
CA ALA A 480 -15.28 9.39 -21.38
C ALA A 480 -15.67 9.60 -22.85
N MET A 481 -16.85 9.15 -23.25
CA MET A 481 -17.35 9.29 -24.63
C MET A 481 -18.14 10.57 -24.88
N HIS A 482 -18.74 11.17 -23.83
CA HIS A 482 -19.58 12.36 -23.96
C HIS A 482 -18.87 13.67 -23.55
N GLY A 483 -17.95 13.60 -22.58
CA GLY A 483 -17.23 14.77 -22.04
C GLY A 483 -17.88 15.41 -20.80
N ALA A 484 -19.09 14.96 -20.41
CA ALA A 484 -19.80 15.40 -19.21
C ALA A 484 -20.44 14.20 -18.51
N PRO A 485 -20.69 14.27 -17.19
CA PRO A 485 -21.35 13.20 -16.46
C PRO A 485 -22.80 12.96 -16.94
N PRO A 486 -23.36 11.74 -16.74
CA PRO A 486 -24.67 11.39 -17.30
C PRO A 486 -25.84 12.16 -16.67
N PHE A 487 -25.73 12.49 -15.39
CA PHE A 487 -26.82 13.15 -14.66
C PHE A 487 -26.51 14.60 -14.37
N PRO A 488 -27.33 15.53 -14.84
CA PRO A 488 -27.15 16.95 -14.55
C PRO A 488 -27.59 17.28 -13.14
N GLY A 489 -26.87 18.18 -12.47
CA GLY A 489 -27.22 18.68 -11.14
C GLY A 489 -26.14 19.59 -10.57
N SER A 490 -26.55 20.57 -9.80
CA SER A 490 -25.63 21.49 -9.08
C SER A 490 -25.13 20.91 -7.75
N ASP A 491 -25.85 19.95 -7.22
CA ASP A 491 -25.59 19.32 -5.93
C ASP A 491 -26.10 17.86 -5.90
N GLY A 492 -25.78 17.13 -4.82
CA GLY A 492 -26.12 15.72 -4.69
C GLY A 492 -27.63 15.45 -4.73
N ARG A 493 -28.48 16.39 -4.24
CA ARG A 493 -29.93 16.22 -4.26
C ARG A 493 -30.51 16.35 -5.68
N ALA A 494 -30.01 17.32 -6.45
CA ALA A 494 -30.42 17.49 -7.84
C ALA A 494 -29.99 16.31 -8.71
N ILE A 495 -28.76 15.77 -8.49
CA ILE A 495 -28.24 14.58 -9.17
C ILE A 495 -29.07 13.36 -8.80
N LEU A 496 -29.35 13.10 -7.52
CA LEU A 496 -30.20 12.01 -7.07
C LEU A 496 -31.61 12.08 -7.68
N ALA A 497 -32.20 13.28 -7.72
CA ALA A 497 -33.51 13.47 -8.36
C ALA A 497 -33.48 13.18 -9.87
N ALA A 498 -32.38 13.49 -10.56
CA ALA A 498 -32.19 13.15 -11.97
C ALA A 498 -32.01 11.64 -12.16
N GLN A 499 -31.26 10.97 -11.29
CA GLN A 499 -31.03 9.52 -11.30
C GLN A 499 -32.35 8.76 -11.11
N LEU A 500 -33.09 9.07 -10.04
CA LEU A 500 -34.37 8.43 -9.73
C LEU A 500 -35.43 8.65 -10.83
N ALA A 501 -35.36 9.80 -11.52
CA ALA A 501 -36.25 10.08 -12.66
C ALA A 501 -35.74 9.53 -14.01
N GLY A 502 -34.58 8.87 -14.03
CA GLY A 502 -33.94 8.37 -15.26
C GLY A 502 -33.63 9.46 -16.28
N ARG A 503 -33.36 10.68 -15.81
CA ARG A 503 -33.12 11.86 -16.70
C ARG A 503 -31.65 11.95 -17.12
N PHE A 504 -31.29 11.22 -18.16
CA PHE A 504 -30.01 11.32 -18.86
C PHE A 504 -30.20 11.07 -20.36
N ASP A 505 -29.35 11.65 -21.17
CA ASP A 505 -29.47 11.57 -22.64
C ASP A 505 -28.45 10.58 -23.22
N VAL A 506 -28.98 9.56 -23.90
CA VAL A 506 -28.16 8.58 -24.65
C VAL A 506 -28.45 8.60 -26.14
N SER A 507 -29.20 9.61 -26.64
CA SER A 507 -29.61 9.70 -28.03
C SER A 507 -28.44 9.84 -29.01
N MET A 508 -27.32 10.36 -28.55
CA MET A 508 -26.08 10.51 -29.31
C MET A 508 -25.29 9.21 -29.49
N PHE A 509 -25.58 8.19 -28.68
CA PHE A 509 -24.89 6.91 -28.77
C PHE A 509 -25.62 5.95 -29.70
N PRO A 510 -24.90 5.11 -30.47
CA PRO A 510 -25.49 4.01 -31.22
C PRO A 510 -26.35 3.10 -30.31
N ALA A 511 -27.43 2.55 -30.87
CA ALA A 511 -28.43 1.81 -30.11
C ALA A 511 -27.84 0.74 -29.15
N PRO A 512 -26.86 -0.12 -29.53
CA PRO A 512 -26.27 -1.10 -28.61
C PRO A 512 -25.56 -0.47 -27.41
N MET A 513 -24.90 0.68 -27.59
CA MET A 513 -24.24 1.41 -26.52
C MET A 513 -25.25 2.12 -25.62
N ALA A 514 -26.28 2.73 -26.22
CA ALA A 514 -27.35 3.38 -25.48
C ALA A 514 -28.11 2.39 -24.57
N GLU A 515 -28.34 1.16 -25.04
CA GLU A 515 -28.97 0.09 -24.26
C GLU A 515 -28.10 -0.34 -23.08
N TRP A 516 -26.80 -0.55 -23.30
CA TRP A 516 -25.85 -0.89 -22.25
C TRP A 516 -25.76 0.21 -21.17
N LEU A 517 -25.71 1.49 -21.60
CA LEU A 517 -25.67 2.63 -20.68
C LEU A 517 -26.97 2.74 -19.88
N ARG A 518 -28.16 2.57 -20.50
CA ARG A 518 -29.44 2.59 -19.75
C ARG A 518 -29.49 1.51 -18.69
N LYS A 519 -29.01 0.30 -18.99
CA LYS A 519 -28.98 -0.81 -18.03
C LYS A 519 -28.00 -0.50 -16.88
N GLY A 520 -26.77 -0.07 -17.18
CA GLY A 520 -25.75 0.22 -16.17
C GLY A 520 -26.09 1.40 -15.27
N LEU A 521 -26.79 2.42 -15.82
CA LEU A 521 -27.20 3.64 -15.12
C LEU A 521 -28.62 3.54 -14.51
N SER A 522 -29.20 2.34 -14.41
CA SER A 522 -30.47 2.15 -13.75
C SER A 522 -30.43 2.62 -12.29
N ALA A 523 -31.48 3.32 -11.85
CA ALA A 523 -31.61 3.71 -10.45
C ALA A 523 -31.75 2.48 -9.53
N ASP A 524 -32.45 1.45 -10.01
CA ASP A 524 -32.63 0.18 -9.32
C ASP A 524 -31.35 -0.68 -9.46
N PRO A 525 -30.63 -1.01 -8.37
CA PRO A 525 -29.44 -1.87 -8.41
C PRO A 525 -29.69 -3.25 -9.03
N ASP A 526 -30.88 -3.84 -8.80
CA ASP A 526 -31.24 -5.17 -9.28
C ASP A 526 -31.53 -5.21 -10.80
N ALA A 527 -31.84 -4.06 -11.39
CA ALA A 527 -32.02 -3.90 -12.83
C ALA A 527 -30.69 -3.75 -13.61
N ARG A 528 -29.58 -3.58 -12.90
CA ARG A 528 -28.24 -3.45 -13.48
C ARG A 528 -27.69 -4.82 -13.91
N PHE A 529 -26.40 -4.90 -14.17
CA PHE A 529 -25.67 -6.15 -14.44
C PHE A 529 -25.45 -6.93 -13.13
N GLY A 530 -25.52 -8.24 -13.18
CA GLY A 530 -25.35 -9.08 -11.99
C GLY A 530 -23.92 -9.08 -11.44
N ASP A 531 -22.92 -8.95 -12.32
CA ASP A 531 -21.51 -8.89 -11.97
C ASP A 531 -20.69 -8.15 -13.05
N ALA A 532 -19.40 -7.87 -12.75
CA ALA A 532 -18.50 -7.16 -13.65
C ALA A 532 -18.22 -7.95 -14.95
N MET A 533 -18.18 -9.27 -14.89
CA MET A 533 -17.97 -10.13 -16.06
C MET A 533 -19.20 -10.14 -16.99
N ALA A 534 -20.40 -10.12 -16.45
CA ALA A 534 -21.63 -9.99 -17.21
C ALA A 534 -21.69 -8.64 -17.93
N MET A 535 -21.36 -7.56 -17.20
CA MET A 535 -21.27 -6.21 -17.74
C MET A 535 -20.22 -6.11 -18.85
N GLN A 536 -19.05 -6.73 -18.67
CA GLN A 536 -17.96 -6.77 -19.66
C GLN A 536 -18.38 -7.52 -20.95
N ARG A 537 -19.05 -8.67 -20.82
CA ARG A 537 -19.51 -9.44 -21.97
C ARG A 537 -20.49 -8.64 -22.83
N GLU A 538 -21.45 -7.96 -22.20
CA GLU A 538 -22.41 -7.11 -22.91
C GLU A 538 -21.73 -5.86 -23.50
N TRP A 539 -20.80 -5.22 -22.81
CA TRP A 539 -19.97 -4.13 -23.33
C TRP A 539 -19.21 -4.52 -24.59
N ARG A 540 -18.49 -5.63 -24.53
CA ARG A 540 -17.69 -6.16 -25.64
C ARG A 540 -18.57 -6.45 -26.87
N ARG A 541 -19.76 -6.98 -26.64
CA ARG A 541 -20.75 -7.22 -27.73
C ARG A 541 -21.21 -5.90 -28.34
N ALA A 542 -21.64 -4.95 -27.55
CA ALA A 542 -22.11 -3.65 -28.01
C ALA A 542 -21.02 -2.88 -28.80
N ALA A 543 -19.81 -2.80 -28.23
CA ALA A 543 -18.68 -2.12 -28.86
C ALA A 543 -18.29 -2.76 -30.20
N ARG A 544 -18.23 -4.11 -30.28
CA ARG A 544 -17.93 -4.81 -31.53
C ARG A 544 -18.97 -4.53 -32.61
N THR A 545 -20.25 -4.51 -32.27
CA THR A 545 -21.33 -4.20 -33.22
C THR A 545 -21.15 -2.80 -33.82
N VAL A 546 -20.98 -1.79 -32.96
CA VAL A 546 -20.81 -0.41 -33.39
C VAL A 546 -19.56 -0.20 -34.24
N LEU A 547 -18.40 -0.74 -33.79
CA LEU A 547 -17.14 -0.59 -34.52
C LEU A 547 -17.11 -1.37 -35.83
N ALA A 548 -17.90 -2.45 -35.98
CA ALA A 548 -18.07 -3.15 -37.26
C ALA A 548 -18.89 -2.31 -38.24
N ASP A 549 -20.00 -1.73 -37.79
CA ASP A 549 -20.84 -0.85 -38.61
C ASP A 549 -20.08 0.38 -39.11
N GLU A 550 -19.26 0.99 -38.22
CA GLU A 550 -18.40 2.12 -38.61
C GLU A 550 -17.38 1.77 -39.69
N ARG A 551 -16.88 0.53 -39.77
CA ARG A 551 -15.95 0.07 -40.81
C ARG A 551 -16.62 -0.15 -42.17
N GLN A 552 -17.92 -0.45 -42.17
CA GLN A 552 -18.69 -0.70 -43.41
C GLN A 552 -19.16 0.59 -44.11
N VAL A 553 -19.10 1.76 -43.44
CA VAL A 553 -19.45 3.05 -44.04
C VAL A 553 -18.36 3.48 -45.03
N PRO A 554 -18.67 3.70 -46.32
CA PRO A 554 -17.69 4.10 -47.34
C PRO A 554 -16.97 5.40 -47.00
N ILE A 555 -15.67 5.47 -47.28
CA ILE A 555 -14.79 6.61 -46.94
C ILE A 555 -15.36 7.95 -47.44
N GLY A 556 -16.04 7.96 -48.57
CA GLY A 556 -16.66 9.17 -49.16
C GLY A 556 -17.80 9.79 -48.34
N SER A 557 -18.51 9.01 -47.50
CA SER A 557 -19.56 9.51 -46.61
C SER A 557 -18.97 10.03 -45.27
N ARG A 558 -17.84 9.47 -44.81
CA ARG A 558 -17.11 9.97 -43.63
C ARG A 558 -16.55 11.38 -43.86
N VAL A 559 -16.00 11.63 -45.05
CA VAL A 559 -15.45 12.95 -45.40
C VAL A 559 -16.58 14.00 -45.49
N ARG A 560 -17.75 13.67 -46.04
CA ARG A 560 -18.90 14.58 -46.07
C ARG A 560 -19.45 14.87 -44.67
N GLY A 561 -19.53 13.88 -43.80
CA GLY A 561 -19.97 14.06 -42.41
C GLY A 561 -19.03 14.98 -41.60
N ALA A 562 -17.72 14.80 -41.75
CA ALA A 562 -16.71 15.64 -41.11
C ALA A 562 -16.74 17.09 -41.65
N ILE A 563 -16.92 17.28 -42.95
CA ILE A 563 -17.04 18.60 -43.57
C ILE A 563 -18.33 19.30 -43.11
N ASN A 564 -19.46 18.61 -43.05
CA ASN A 564 -20.72 19.18 -42.55
C ASN A 564 -20.68 19.52 -41.05
N SER A 565 -19.96 18.71 -40.23
CA SER A 565 -19.74 19.02 -38.81
C SER A 565 -18.84 20.25 -38.63
N LEU A 566 -17.85 20.44 -39.49
CA LEU A 566 -16.98 21.63 -39.48
C LEU A 566 -17.72 22.87 -39.98
N LEU A 567 -18.55 22.76 -41.03
CA LEU A 567 -19.33 23.85 -41.58
C LEU A 567 -20.55 24.23 -40.73
N GLY A 568 -21.09 23.28 -39.95
CA GLY A 568 -22.22 23.52 -39.04
C GLY A 568 -21.87 24.35 -37.79
N LYS A 569 -20.59 24.49 -37.48
CA LYS A 569 -20.11 25.30 -36.34
C LYS A 569 -19.78 26.76 -36.68
N THR A 570 -19.92 27.16 -37.96
CA THR A 570 -19.66 28.54 -38.42
C THR A 570 -20.96 29.20 -38.95
N ARG A 571 -22.01 29.30 -38.13
CA ARG A 571 -23.03 30.32 -38.33
C ARG A 571 -22.59 31.56 -37.54
N ILE A 572 -21.81 32.41 -38.21
CA ILE A 572 -21.62 33.80 -37.80
C ILE A 572 -22.86 34.55 -38.22
N SER A 573 -23.64 35.04 -37.27
CA SER A 573 -24.71 36.00 -37.48
C SER A 573 -24.13 37.32 -37.99
N GLY A 574 -24.68 37.81 -39.08
CA GLY A 574 -24.67 39.21 -39.47
C GLY A 574 -23.51 39.67 -40.34
N ILE A 575 -23.68 39.54 -41.66
CA ILE A 575 -23.20 40.56 -42.64
C ILE A 575 -24.29 40.71 -43.70
N ASP A 576 -24.95 41.87 -43.66
CA ASP A 576 -25.83 42.35 -44.73
C ASP A 576 -25.02 42.55 -46.00
N THR A 577 -25.46 41.92 -47.06
CA THR A 577 -24.92 42.14 -48.42
C THR A 577 -25.77 43.19 -49.12
N PRO A 578 -25.23 44.31 -49.64
CA PRO A 578 -25.99 45.27 -50.35
C PRO A 578 -26.33 44.76 -51.80
N ALA A 579 -27.58 44.99 -52.21
CA ALA A 579 -28.11 44.63 -53.52
C ALA A 579 -27.38 45.33 -54.64
N VAL A 580 -26.82 44.56 -55.61
CA VAL A 580 -26.29 45.06 -56.84
C VAL A 580 -27.46 45.15 -57.82
N ARG A 581 -27.88 46.40 -58.16
CA ARG A 581 -28.78 46.72 -59.32
C ARG A 581 -28.06 46.40 -60.61
N ARG A 582 -28.67 45.55 -61.42
CA ARG A 582 -28.35 45.43 -62.85
C ARG A 582 -29.08 46.55 -63.53
N THR A 583 -28.38 47.46 -64.23
CA THR A 583 -28.89 48.31 -65.29
C THR A 583 -28.54 47.61 -66.56
N HIS A 584 -29.60 47.40 -67.41
CA HIS A 584 -29.47 47.16 -68.80
C HIS A 584 -29.11 48.51 -69.49
N ASP A 585 -28.05 48.47 -70.27
CA ASP A 585 -28.02 48.90 -71.69
C ASP A 585 -26.80 48.30 -72.37
#